data_c4848d783aa4c6b6f83c8c87bb6f0c84
#
_entry.id   c4848d783aa4c6b6f83c8c87bb6f0c84
#
_cell.length_a   1.000
_cell.length_b   1.000
_cell.length_c   1.000
_cell.angle_alpha   90.00
_cell.angle_beta   90.00
_cell.angle_gamma   90.00
#
_symmetry.space_group_name_H-M   'P 1'
#
loop_
_entity.id
_entity.type
_entity.pdbx_description
1 polymer ?
#
loop_
_entity_poly.entity_id
_entity_poly.type
_entity_poly.pdbx_seq_one_letter_code
_entity_poly.pdbx_strand_id
1 'polypeptide(L)'
;SGRGLSFTGGTIDKLESIRGWSAELSEAQFRRQLAEIGLVVAAQTANLAPADKTLYALRDVTGTVNSLPLIAASIMSKKLAAGADAIVLDVKCGHGAFMETLDDARALSRIMVAIGDLAGRKTVALITQMEQPLGRAIGNALEVQEAIDTLRGQGPSDFQELVESVACEMLLIANAAHNHGEA
;
A
#
# COMPACT_ATOMS: atom_id res chain seq x y z
N SER A 1 2.37 2.32 -7.06
CA SER A 1 3.20 2.56 -5.88
C SER A 1 3.76 3.98 -5.88
N GLY A 2 4.39 4.39 -4.77
CA GLY A 2 4.89 5.76 -4.57
C GLY A 2 6.38 5.82 -4.23
N ARG A 3 6.93 7.04 -4.36
CA ARG A 3 8.25 7.40 -3.84
C ARG A 3 8.16 7.76 -2.36
N GLY A 4 9.31 7.85 -1.70
CA GLY A 4 9.41 8.31 -0.33
C GLY A 4 8.81 9.70 -0.13
N LEU A 5 8.21 9.92 1.03
CA LEU A 5 7.64 11.18 1.44
C LEU A 5 8.14 11.53 2.84
N SER A 6 8.70 12.73 2.99
CA SER A 6 9.27 13.18 4.26
C SER A 6 10.37 12.21 4.76
N PHE A 7 10.21 11.60 5.93
CA PHE A 7 11.15 10.67 6.55
C PHE A 7 10.97 9.21 6.09
N THR A 8 9.98 8.91 5.24
CA THR A 8 9.70 7.53 4.78
C THR A 8 10.42 7.22 3.47
N GLY A 9 10.95 6.01 3.33
CA GLY A 9 11.40 5.47 2.04
C GLY A 9 10.20 5.01 1.20
N GLY A 10 10.27 5.19 -0.12
CA GLY A 10 9.23 4.75 -1.05
C GLY A 10 9.52 3.38 -1.66
N THR A 11 8.48 2.63 -1.95
CA THR A 11 8.62 1.33 -2.64
C THR A 11 9.34 1.47 -3.98
N ILE A 12 9.05 2.55 -4.72
CA ILE A 12 9.71 2.83 -6.01
C ILE A 12 11.21 3.03 -5.81
N ASP A 13 11.60 3.86 -4.82
CA ASP A 13 13.00 4.16 -4.54
C ASP A 13 13.79 2.90 -4.15
N LYS A 14 13.16 1.97 -3.45
CA LYS A 14 13.74 0.67 -3.09
C LYS A 14 13.93 -0.21 -4.31
N LEU A 15 12.89 -0.37 -5.13
CA LEU A 15 12.93 -1.24 -6.32
C LEU A 15 13.85 -0.71 -7.44
N GLU A 16 14.08 0.61 -7.52
CA GLU A 16 15.08 1.20 -8.43
C GLU A 16 16.52 0.79 -8.10
N SER A 17 16.77 0.22 -6.92
CA SER A 17 18.06 -0.41 -6.61
C SER A 17 18.32 -1.70 -7.40
N ILE A 18 17.29 -2.28 -7.98
CA ILE A 18 17.39 -3.46 -8.86
C ILE A 18 17.80 -2.97 -10.25
N ARG A 19 18.98 -3.40 -10.71
CA ARG A 19 19.50 -2.99 -12.02
C ARG A 19 18.53 -3.34 -13.16
N GLY A 20 18.15 -2.34 -13.95
CA GLY A 20 17.27 -2.49 -15.10
C GLY A 20 15.77 -2.46 -14.76
N TRP A 21 15.40 -2.34 -13.49
CA TRP A 21 14.00 -2.14 -13.12
C TRP A 21 13.57 -0.68 -13.38
N SER A 22 12.34 -0.50 -13.85
CA SER A 22 11.75 0.82 -14.08
C SER A 22 10.33 0.89 -13.55
N ALA A 23 10.02 1.97 -12.84
CA ALA A 23 8.68 2.26 -12.37
C ALA A 23 7.75 2.79 -13.47
N GLU A 24 8.32 3.33 -14.53
CA GLU A 24 7.57 3.94 -15.64
C GLU A 24 7.29 2.88 -16.69
N LEU A 25 6.04 2.46 -16.77
CA LEU A 25 5.56 1.50 -17.75
C LEU A 25 4.52 2.15 -18.66
N SER A 26 4.60 1.89 -19.96
CA SER A 26 3.49 2.15 -20.87
C SER A 26 2.31 1.21 -20.54
N GLU A 27 1.09 1.58 -20.94
CA GLU A 27 -0.08 0.73 -20.73
C GLU A 27 0.11 -0.67 -21.34
N ALA A 28 0.71 -0.75 -22.53
CA ALA A 28 0.98 -2.03 -23.18
C ALA A 28 1.97 -2.90 -22.40
N GLN A 29 3.02 -2.31 -21.83
CA GLN A 29 3.98 -3.02 -20.96
C GLN A 29 3.31 -3.49 -19.67
N PHE A 30 2.50 -2.63 -19.04
CA PHE A 30 1.75 -2.96 -17.83
C PHE A 30 0.84 -4.17 -18.05
N ARG A 31 0.00 -4.13 -19.10
CA ARG A 31 -0.93 -5.23 -19.45
C ARG A 31 -0.19 -6.53 -19.78
N ARG A 32 0.90 -6.43 -20.54
CA ARG A 32 1.72 -7.59 -20.87
C ARG A 32 2.32 -8.23 -19.62
N GLN A 33 2.95 -7.45 -18.75
CA GLN A 33 3.55 -7.97 -17.53
C GLN A 33 2.49 -8.59 -16.61
N LEU A 34 1.32 -7.97 -16.48
CA LEU A 34 0.22 -8.52 -15.69
C LEU A 34 -0.24 -9.88 -16.26
N ALA A 35 -0.34 -10.00 -17.56
CA ALA A 35 -0.75 -11.26 -18.21
C ALA A 35 0.31 -12.37 -18.09
N GLU A 36 1.60 -12.03 -18.16
CA GLU A 36 2.70 -12.98 -18.12
C GLU A 36 3.09 -13.41 -16.69
N ILE A 37 3.03 -12.50 -15.73
CA ILE A 37 3.56 -12.67 -14.38
C ILE A 37 2.46 -12.70 -13.31
N GLY A 38 1.28 -12.12 -13.59
CA GLY A 38 0.19 -11.97 -12.64
C GLY A 38 0.38 -10.80 -11.66
N LEU A 39 1.51 -10.08 -11.71
CA LEU A 39 1.86 -8.98 -10.82
C LEU A 39 2.52 -7.84 -11.57
N VAL A 40 2.14 -6.61 -11.24
CA VAL A 40 2.82 -5.39 -11.70
C VAL A 40 3.04 -4.43 -10.54
N VAL A 41 4.26 -3.94 -10.40
CA VAL A 41 4.59 -2.81 -9.51
C VAL A 41 5.06 -1.65 -10.38
N ALA A 42 4.29 -0.58 -10.42
CA ALA A 42 4.57 0.60 -11.22
C ALA A 42 4.32 1.89 -10.43
N ALA A 43 4.92 2.99 -10.87
CA ALA A 43 4.57 4.31 -10.37
C ALA A 43 3.15 4.68 -10.83
N GLN A 44 2.46 5.44 -9.99
CA GLN A 44 1.20 6.05 -10.42
C GLN A 44 1.48 7.15 -11.45
N THR A 45 0.72 7.17 -12.52
CA THR A 45 0.78 8.27 -13.49
C THR A 45 0.04 9.50 -12.98
N ALA A 46 0.41 10.68 -13.45
CA ALA A 46 -0.29 11.93 -13.12
C ALA A 46 -1.77 11.92 -13.55
N ASN A 47 -2.12 11.03 -14.47
CA ASN A 47 -3.45 10.91 -15.07
C ASN A 47 -4.37 9.91 -14.33
N LEU A 48 -3.85 9.14 -13.37
CA LEU A 48 -4.67 8.13 -12.66
C LEU A 48 -5.77 8.77 -11.81
N ALA A 49 -5.46 9.87 -11.12
CA ALA A 49 -6.42 10.62 -10.30
C ALA A 49 -6.05 12.12 -10.34
N PRO A 50 -6.28 12.83 -11.46
CA PRO A 50 -5.82 14.21 -11.64
C PRO A 50 -6.45 15.19 -10.63
N ALA A 51 -7.70 14.99 -10.25
CA ALA A 51 -8.34 15.79 -9.22
C ALA A 51 -7.68 15.63 -7.85
N ASP A 52 -7.27 14.40 -7.47
CA ASP A 52 -6.55 14.17 -6.22
C ASP A 52 -5.21 14.88 -6.19
N LYS A 53 -4.47 14.90 -7.31
CA LYS A 53 -3.21 15.65 -7.40
C LYS A 53 -3.40 17.13 -7.07
N THR A 54 -4.45 17.75 -7.59
CA THR A 54 -4.78 19.17 -7.35
C THR A 54 -5.21 19.39 -5.90
N LEU A 55 -6.10 18.55 -5.38
CA LEU A 55 -6.58 18.62 -4.00
C LEU A 55 -5.44 18.37 -2.99
N TYR A 56 -4.54 17.45 -3.28
CA TYR A 56 -3.40 17.15 -2.42
C TYR A 56 -2.46 18.36 -2.31
N ALA A 57 -2.18 19.05 -3.42
CA ALA A 57 -1.38 20.26 -3.41
C ALA A 57 -2.04 21.42 -2.61
N LEU A 58 -3.38 21.51 -2.65
CA LEU A 58 -4.13 22.51 -1.88
C LEU A 58 -4.09 22.23 -0.37
N ARG A 59 -3.98 20.97 0.05
CA ARG A 59 -3.96 20.60 1.48
C ARG A 59 -2.78 21.19 2.23
N ASP A 60 -1.65 21.33 1.57
CA ASP A 60 -0.44 21.94 2.16
C ASP A 60 -0.67 23.41 2.48
N VAL A 61 -1.20 24.18 1.52
CA VAL A 61 -1.44 25.61 1.68
C VAL A 61 -2.66 25.97 2.52
N THR A 62 -3.59 25.05 2.70
CA THR A 62 -4.80 25.24 3.52
C THR A 62 -4.67 24.67 4.94
N GLY A 63 -3.54 24.06 5.28
CA GLY A 63 -3.32 23.46 6.60
C GLY A 63 -4.23 22.25 6.89
N THR A 64 -4.72 21.56 5.86
CA THR A 64 -5.65 20.43 6.01
C THR A 64 -5.01 19.06 5.76
N VAL A 65 -3.69 18.97 5.86
CA VAL A 65 -2.92 17.72 5.63
C VAL A 65 -3.41 16.59 6.53
N ASN A 66 -3.72 16.87 7.80
CA ASN A 66 -4.14 15.89 8.80
C ASN A 66 -5.65 15.59 8.82
N SER A 67 -6.42 16.11 7.86
CA SER A 67 -7.85 15.83 7.77
C SER A 67 -8.12 14.39 7.37
N LEU A 68 -8.66 13.57 8.27
CA LEU A 68 -8.95 12.15 8.03
C LEU A 68 -9.81 11.92 6.77
N PRO A 69 -10.91 12.66 6.52
CA PRO A 69 -11.69 12.50 5.29
C PRO A 69 -10.88 12.76 4.02
N LEU A 70 -9.99 13.76 4.04
CA LEU A 70 -9.16 14.09 2.88
C LEU A 70 -8.02 13.07 2.67
N ILE A 71 -7.47 12.50 3.75
CA ILE A 71 -6.52 11.39 3.69
C ILE A 71 -7.21 10.18 3.06
N ALA A 72 -8.37 9.79 3.57
CA ALA A 72 -9.12 8.65 3.06
C ALA A 72 -9.51 8.82 1.59
N ALA A 73 -10.03 9.99 1.20
CA ALA A 73 -10.39 10.30 -0.18
C ALA A 73 -9.18 10.20 -1.13
N SER A 74 -8.03 10.76 -0.73
CA SER A 74 -6.80 10.70 -1.51
C SER A 74 -6.28 9.26 -1.69
N ILE A 75 -6.34 8.44 -0.66
CA ILE A 75 -5.93 7.04 -0.72
C ILE A 75 -6.89 6.23 -1.62
N MET A 76 -8.18 6.34 -1.39
CA MET A 76 -9.19 5.50 -2.04
C MET A 76 -9.42 5.89 -3.50
N SER A 77 -9.36 7.18 -3.86
CA SER A 77 -9.52 7.64 -5.25
C SER A 77 -8.56 6.93 -6.22
N LYS A 78 -7.31 6.73 -5.81
CA LYS A 78 -6.29 6.05 -6.64
C LYS A 78 -6.56 4.56 -6.80
N LYS A 79 -7.03 3.90 -5.74
CA LYS A 79 -7.35 2.47 -5.75
C LYS A 79 -8.59 2.17 -6.57
N LEU A 80 -9.59 3.02 -6.45
CA LEU A 80 -10.82 2.95 -7.26
C LEU A 80 -10.53 3.27 -8.73
N ALA A 81 -9.74 4.30 -9.01
CA ALA A 81 -9.34 4.67 -10.37
C ALA A 81 -8.51 3.58 -11.07
N ALA A 82 -7.72 2.82 -10.32
CA ALA A 82 -6.98 1.67 -10.84
C ALA A 82 -7.89 0.48 -11.22
N GLY A 83 -9.16 0.50 -10.87
CA GLY A 83 -10.13 -0.53 -11.26
C GLY A 83 -10.05 -1.80 -10.42
N ALA A 84 -9.52 -1.75 -9.20
CA ALA A 84 -9.43 -2.91 -8.33
C ALA A 84 -10.82 -3.48 -8.00
N ASP A 85 -10.99 -4.80 -8.08
CA ASP A 85 -12.23 -5.50 -7.69
C ASP A 85 -12.34 -5.66 -6.18
N ALA A 86 -11.21 -5.80 -5.51
CA ALA A 86 -11.08 -5.90 -4.07
C ALA A 86 -9.86 -5.11 -3.58
N ILE A 87 -9.91 -4.61 -2.35
CA ILE A 87 -8.88 -3.74 -1.78
C ILE A 87 -8.53 -4.25 -0.38
N VAL A 88 -7.26 -4.55 -0.17
CA VAL A 88 -6.70 -4.77 1.17
C VAL A 88 -5.82 -3.56 1.51
N LEU A 89 -6.08 -2.97 2.67
CA LEU A 89 -5.38 -1.80 3.18
C LEU A 89 -4.55 -2.20 4.40
N ASP A 90 -3.27 -1.86 4.37
CA ASP A 90 -2.40 -1.91 5.54
C ASP A 90 -2.30 -0.49 6.12
N VAL A 91 -2.93 -0.27 7.27
CA VAL A 91 -3.01 1.03 7.96
C VAL A 91 -2.01 1.03 9.11
N LYS A 92 -0.92 1.75 8.92
CA LYS A 92 0.14 1.85 9.92
C LYS A 92 -0.28 2.72 11.11
N CYS A 93 0.02 2.24 12.33
CA CYS A 93 -0.26 2.90 13.59
C CYS A 93 0.99 2.95 14.47
N GLY A 94 1.31 4.09 15.03
CA GLY A 94 2.44 4.29 15.93
C GLY A 94 3.29 5.51 15.60
N HIS A 95 4.36 5.74 16.33
CA HIS A 95 5.21 6.93 16.20
C HIS A 95 5.88 7.10 14.83
N GLY A 96 6.04 6.03 14.07
CA GLY A 96 6.56 6.06 12.69
C GLY A 96 5.48 6.24 11.63
N ALA A 97 4.21 6.41 12.00
CA ALA A 97 3.07 6.53 11.11
C ALA A 97 2.39 7.90 11.21
N PHE A 98 1.53 8.24 10.23
CA PHE A 98 0.66 9.41 10.33
C PHE A 98 -0.47 9.23 11.36
N MET A 99 -0.87 7.99 11.63
CA MET A 99 -1.83 7.65 12.67
C MET A 99 -1.05 7.20 13.91
N GLU A 100 -0.85 8.10 14.85
CA GLU A 100 -0.08 7.82 16.05
C GLU A 100 -0.88 6.96 17.05
N THR A 101 -2.21 7.10 17.06
CA THR A 101 -3.08 6.36 17.97
C THR A 101 -3.89 5.28 17.27
N LEU A 102 -4.21 4.22 17.99
CA LEU A 102 -5.07 3.14 17.49
C LEU A 102 -6.48 3.65 17.14
N ASP A 103 -6.99 4.64 17.86
CA ASP A 103 -8.31 5.21 17.61
C ASP A 103 -8.35 6.00 16.30
N ASP A 104 -7.30 6.76 15.99
CA ASP A 104 -7.16 7.46 14.70
C ASP A 104 -7.02 6.47 13.54
N ALA A 105 -6.19 5.43 13.72
CA ALA A 105 -6.05 4.37 12.72
C ALA A 105 -7.37 3.64 12.45
N ARG A 106 -8.14 3.36 13.49
CA ARG A 106 -9.49 2.78 13.38
C ARG A 106 -10.46 3.72 12.67
N ALA A 107 -10.43 5.02 13.02
CA ALA A 107 -11.28 6.02 12.39
C ALA A 107 -11.00 6.12 10.88
N LEU A 108 -9.72 6.22 10.50
CA LEU A 108 -9.29 6.23 9.10
C LEU A 108 -9.70 4.94 8.37
N SER A 109 -9.47 3.78 8.98
CA SER A 109 -9.83 2.48 8.41
C SER A 109 -11.32 2.37 8.11
N ARG A 110 -12.18 2.77 9.07
CA ARG A 110 -13.64 2.76 8.89
C ARG A 110 -14.08 3.64 7.73
N ILE A 111 -13.51 4.84 7.60
CA ILE A 111 -13.85 5.75 6.49
C ILE A 111 -13.44 5.11 5.15
N MET A 112 -12.22 4.55 5.06
CA MET A 112 -11.75 3.95 3.81
C MET A 112 -12.54 2.70 3.41
N VAL A 113 -12.89 1.84 4.37
CA VAL A 113 -13.75 0.66 4.12
C VAL A 113 -15.13 1.11 3.64
N ALA A 114 -15.74 2.08 4.31
CA ALA A 114 -17.05 2.63 3.89
C ALA A 114 -17.01 3.23 2.49
N ILE A 115 -15.94 3.92 2.10
CA ILE A 115 -15.77 4.43 0.72
C ILE A 115 -15.72 3.27 -0.28
N GLY A 116 -14.97 2.22 0.04
CA GLY A 116 -14.89 1.03 -0.81
C GLY A 116 -16.24 0.36 -0.99
N ASP A 117 -16.97 0.13 0.09
CA ASP A 117 -18.30 -0.49 0.08
C ASP A 117 -19.30 0.34 -0.73
N LEU A 118 -19.33 1.67 -0.54
CA LEU A 118 -20.15 2.59 -1.31
C LEU A 118 -19.82 2.59 -2.81
N ALA A 119 -18.55 2.33 -3.15
CA ALA A 119 -18.10 2.17 -4.53
C ALA A 119 -18.31 0.75 -5.09
N GLY A 120 -18.94 -0.15 -4.35
CA GLY A 120 -19.16 -1.54 -4.74
C GLY A 120 -17.90 -2.38 -4.80
N ARG A 121 -16.88 -2.04 -3.98
CA ARG A 121 -15.60 -2.76 -3.90
C ARG A 121 -15.42 -3.38 -2.52
N LYS A 122 -15.20 -4.68 -2.48
CA LYS A 122 -14.85 -5.36 -1.22
C LYS A 122 -13.59 -4.72 -0.66
N THR A 123 -13.63 -4.27 0.58
CA THR A 123 -12.49 -3.57 1.19
C THR A 123 -12.26 -4.07 2.61
N VAL A 124 -11.02 -4.47 2.91
CA VAL A 124 -10.56 -4.89 4.23
C VAL A 124 -9.41 -3.99 4.64
N ALA A 125 -9.35 -3.62 5.92
CA ALA A 125 -8.27 -2.85 6.50
C ALA A 125 -7.65 -3.63 7.67
N LEU A 126 -6.34 -3.87 7.58
CA LEU A 126 -5.48 -4.34 8.66
C LEU A 126 -4.86 -3.13 9.33
N ILE A 127 -4.89 -3.07 10.66
CA ILE A 127 -4.15 -2.06 11.41
C ILE A 127 -2.91 -2.72 11.95
N THR A 128 -1.75 -2.22 11.56
CA THR A 128 -0.45 -2.82 11.88
C THR A 128 0.45 -1.81 12.57
N GLN A 129 1.31 -2.29 13.44
CA GLN A 129 2.16 -1.44 14.24
C GLN A 129 3.28 -0.79 13.41
N MET A 130 3.64 0.45 13.76
CA MET A 130 4.78 1.18 13.21
C MET A 130 5.49 2.00 14.30
N GLU A 131 5.73 1.36 15.46
CA GLU A 131 6.53 1.94 16.54
C GLU A 131 8.02 1.90 16.22
N GLN A 132 8.41 1.03 15.33
CA GLN A 132 9.78 0.84 14.84
C GLN A 132 9.74 0.41 13.38
N PRO A 133 10.85 0.52 12.64
CA PRO A 133 10.97 -0.04 11.30
C PRO A 133 10.62 -1.52 11.27
N LEU A 134 9.92 -1.97 10.22
CA LEU A 134 9.62 -3.37 9.98
C LEU A 134 10.90 -4.09 9.53
N GLY A 135 11.16 -5.27 10.08
CA GLY A 135 12.35 -6.03 9.77
C GLY A 135 13.61 -5.42 10.40
N ARG A 136 14.76 -5.68 9.80
CA ARG A 136 16.09 -5.31 10.31
C ARG A 136 16.92 -4.49 9.35
N ALA A 137 16.63 -4.57 8.06
CA ALA A 137 17.36 -3.84 7.03
C ALA A 137 16.89 -2.39 6.93
N ILE A 138 17.83 -1.46 6.79
CA ILE A 138 17.59 -0.04 6.54
C ILE A 138 18.44 0.38 5.36
N GLY A 139 17.79 0.73 4.26
CA GLY A 139 18.42 1.15 3.01
C GLY A 139 17.81 0.44 1.80
N ASN A 140 17.67 1.16 0.68
CA ASN A 140 16.89 0.72 -0.47
C ASN A 140 17.22 -0.71 -0.94
N ALA A 141 18.47 -0.99 -1.28
CA ALA A 141 18.89 -2.31 -1.76
C ALA A 141 18.87 -3.38 -0.66
N LEU A 142 19.17 -2.99 0.59
CA LEU A 142 19.17 -3.92 1.73
C LEU A 142 17.76 -4.38 2.07
N GLU A 143 16.79 -3.46 2.03
CA GLU A 143 15.38 -3.79 2.27
C GLU A 143 14.79 -4.66 1.15
N VAL A 144 15.21 -4.47 -0.11
CA VAL A 144 14.84 -5.36 -1.21
C VAL A 144 15.42 -6.76 -1.00
N GLN A 145 16.68 -6.85 -0.56
CA GLN A 145 17.28 -8.15 -0.25
C GLN A 145 16.54 -8.85 0.90
N GLU A 146 16.24 -8.13 1.97
CA GLU A 146 15.46 -8.67 3.10
C GLU A 146 14.05 -9.12 2.67
N ALA A 147 13.38 -8.38 1.78
CA ALA A 147 12.10 -8.78 1.22
C ALA A 147 12.20 -10.09 0.42
N ILE A 148 13.26 -10.25 -0.39
CA ILE A 148 13.51 -11.50 -1.13
C ILE A 148 13.77 -12.65 -0.18
N ASP A 149 14.55 -12.44 0.87
CA ASP A 149 14.86 -13.46 1.87
C ASP A 149 13.61 -13.83 2.68
N THR A 150 12.75 -12.86 2.98
CA THR A 150 11.44 -13.10 3.63
C THR A 150 10.54 -13.99 2.76
N LEU A 151 10.46 -13.72 1.45
CA LEU A 151 9.73 -14.56 0.49
C LEU A 151 10.28 -15.98 0.36
N ARG A 152 11.54 -16.19 0.77
CA ARG A 152 12.18 -17.52 0.84
C ARG A 152 12.05 -18.19 2.22
N GLY A 153 11.34 -17.57 3.15
CA GLY A 153 11.18 -18.05 4.53
C GLY A 153 12.42 -17.82 5.42
N GLN A 154 13.29 -16.88 5.06
CA GLN A 154 14.53 -16.56 5.77
C GLN A 154 14.54 -15.13 6.34
N GLY A 155 13.42 -14.43 6.27
CA GLY A 155 13.28 -13.05 6.75
C GLY A 155 13.07 -12.95 8.26
N PRO A 156 13.07 -11.72 8.79
CA PRO A 156 12.68 -11.44 10.17
C PRO A 156 11.24 -11.89 10.46
N SER A 157 11.00 -12.39 11.67
CA SER A 157 9.69 -12.94 12.04
C SER A 157 8.57 -11.91 12.01
N ASP A 158 8.82 -10.67 12.42
CA ASP A 158 7.86 -9.58 12.38
C ASP A 158 7.44 -9.21 10.93
N PHE A 159 8.41 -9.23 10.02
CA PHE A 159 8.16 -9.00 8.60
C PHE A 159 7.37 -10.16 7.98
N GLN A 160 7.75 -11.39 8.30
CA GLN A 160 7.05 -12.58 7.81
C GLN A 160 5.60 -12.61 8.29
N GLU A 161 5.35 -12.36 9.59
CA GLU A 161 4.01 -12.30 10.18
C GLU A 161 3.12 -11.27 9.47
N LEU A 162 3.66 -10.08 9.20
CA LEU A 162 2.92 -9.05 8.46
C LEU A 162 2.58 -9.49 7.05
N VAL A 163 3.55 -10.01 6.31
CA VAL A 163 3.36 -10.46 4.92
C VAL A 163 2.33 -11.58 4.85
N GLU A 164 2.41 -12.57 5.72
CA GLU A 164 1.45 -13.67 5.81
C GLU A 164 0.04 -13.16 6.14
N SER A 165 -0.08 -12.25 7.11
CA SER A 165 -1.38 -11.66 7.48
C SER A 165 -2.02 -10.90 6.31
N VAL A 166 -1.25 -10.09 5.58
CA VAL A 166 -1.76 -9.35 4.42
C VAL A 166 -2.10 -10.29 3.27
N ALA A 167 -1.25 -11.29 3.00
CA ALA A 167 -1.49 -12.28 1.94
C ALA A 167 -2.75 -13.12 2.23
N CYS A 168 -2.95 -13.53 3.47
CA CYS A 168 -4.14 -14.24 3.91
C CYS A 168 -5.41 -13.44 3.60
N GLU A 169 -5.48 -12.17 3.98
CA GLU A 169 -6.62 -11.31 3.66
C GLU A 169 -6.82 -11.12 2.14
N MET A 170 -5.72 -11.05 1.38
CA MET A 170 -5.81 -10.97 -0.09
C MET A 170 -6.42 -12.25 -0.68
N LEU A 171 -6.04 -13.43 -0.21
CA LEU A 171 -6.60 -14.71 -0.65
C LEU A 171 -8.09 -14.84 -0.30
N LEU A 172 -8.45 -14.45 0.93
CA LEU A 172 -9.84 -14.49 1.40
C LEU A 172 -10.75 -13.53 0.60
N ILE A 173 -10.32 -12.28 0.42
CA ILE A 173 -11.13 -11.28 -0.29
C ILE A 173 -11.28 -11.60 -1.79
N ALA A 174 -10.29 -12.29 -2.36
CA ALA A 174 -10.29 -12.78 -3.73
C ALA A 174 -11.10 -14.08 -3.90
N ASN A 175 -11.62 -14.68 -2.81
CA ASN A 175 -12.24 -16.01 -2.76
C ASN A 175 -11.31 -17.14 -3.26
N ALA A 176 -10.00 -16.96 -3.11
CA ALA A 176 -9.00 -17.98 -3.41
C ALA A 176 -8.77 -18.94 -2.23
N ALA A 177 -9.22 -18.57 -1.03
CA ALA A 177 -9.30 -19.40 0.16
C ALA A 177 -10.64 -19.16 0.87
N HIS A 178 -11.13 -20.14 1.64
CA HIS A 178 -12.43 -20.06 2.33
C HIS A 178 -12.31 -19.65 3.80
N ASN A 179 -11.14 -19.80 4.38
CA ASN A 179 -10.86 -19.45 5.77
C ASN A 179 -9.36 -19.20 5.98
N HIS A 180 -8.99 -18.64 7.15
CA HIS A 180 -7.60 -18.32 7.49
C HIS A 180 -6.67 -19.53 7.60
N GLY A 181 -7.21 -20.72 7.86
CA GLY A 181 -6.39 -21.94 7.94
C GLY A 181 -6.06 -22.54 6.57
N GLU A 182 -6.80 -22.15 5.53
CA GLU A 182 -6.57 -22.52 4.14
C GLU A 182 -5.69 -21.49 3.41
N ALA A 183 -5.81 -20.22 3.79
CA ALA A 183 -5.06 -19.10 3.22
C ALA A 183 -3.63 -19.05 3.75
#